data_a6ec21a93b2734b1003c902f6acc033d
#
_entry.id   a6ec21a93b2734b1003c902f6acc033d
#
_cell.length_a   1.000
_cell.length_b   1.000
_cell.length_c   1.000
_cell.angle_alpha   90.00
_cell.angle_beta   90.00
_cell.angle_gamma   90.00
#
_symmetry.space_group_name_H-M   'P 1'
#
loop_
_entity.id
_entity.type
_entity.pdbx_description
1 polymer ?
#
loop_
_entity_poly.entity_id
_entity_poly.type
_entity_poly.pdbx_seq_one_letter_code
_entity_poly.pdbx_strand_id
1 'polypeptide(L)'
;MNNLIDIQEIIDFIKLNLPKDLYSTDDLKAEFGNWKSKAYYRFVSSKNANKPGSEWQFHDNIILEHEKHGTIILDILENNRIGGIEFYKFLK
;
A
#
# COMPACT_ATOMS: atom_id res chain seq x y z
N MET A 1 -14.16 -4.93 -3.64
CA MET A 1 -13.62 -3.90 -4.58
C MET A 1 -14.21 -2.53 -4.24
N ASN A 2 -13.42 -1.49 -4.35
CA ASN A 2 -13.87 -0.12 -4.05
C ASN A 2 -13.84 0.73 -5.32
N ASN A 3 -15.00 0.96 -5.91
CA ASN A 3 -15.13 1.76 -7.14
C ASN A 3 -15.03 3.26 -6.92
N LEU A 4 -14.99 3.71 -5.67
CA LEU A 4 -14.86 5.13 -5.32
C LEU A 4 -13.42 5.60 -5.39
N ILE A 5 -12.46 4.69 -5.48
CA ILE A 5 -11.04 4.98 -5.45
C ILE A 5 -10.38 4.52 -6.74
N ASP A 6 -9.69 5.45 -7.40
CA ASP A 6 -8.79 5.13 -8.50
C ASP A 6 -7.41 4.82 -7.92
N ILE A 7 -7.05 3.55 -7.93
CA ILE A 7 -5.78 3.10 -7.33
C ILE A 7 -4.58 3.75 -8.02
N GLN A 8 -4.63 3.98 -9.31
CA GLN A 8 -3.50 4.61 -10.00
C GLN A 8 -3.27 6.04 -9.49
N GLU A 9 -4.34 6.77 -9.21
CA GLU A 9 -4.25 8.10 -8.59
C GLU A 9 -3.55 8.03 -7.23
N ILE A 10 -3.89 7.02 -6.43
CA ILE A 10 -3.30 6.83 -5.12
C ILE A 10 -1.81 6.45 -5.22
N ILE A 11 -1.47 5.57 -6.15
CA ILE A 11 -0.08 5.17 -6.39
C ILE A 11 0.77 6.39 -6.79
N ASP A 12 0.24 7.24 -7.69
CA ASP A 12 0.94 8.45 -8.11
C ASP A 12 1.16 9.40 -6.93
N PHE A 13 0.15 9.53 -6.06
CA PHE A 13 0.23 10.32 -4.83
C PHE A 13 1.33 9.78 -3.89
N ILE A 14 1.38 8.46 -3.71
CA ILE A 14 2.39 7.83 -2.87
C ILE A 14 3.80 8.11 -3.41
N LYS A 15 4.00 7.96 -4.71
CA LYS A 15 5.30 8.19 -5.33
C LYS A 15 5.77 9.64 -5.18
N LEU A 16 4.83 10.59 -5.14
CA LEU A 16 5.17 12.00 -4.94
C LEU A 16 5.49 12.34 -3.49
N ASN A 17 4.99 11.55 -2.54
CA ASN A 17 5.06 11.88 -1.11
C ASN A 17 6.02 11.02 -0.30
N LEU A 18 6.59 9.97 -0.88
CA LEU A 18 7.59 9.15 -0.19
C LEU A 18 8.99 9.45 -0.71
N PRO A 19 9.99 9.53 0.19
CA PRO A 19 11.39 9.66 -0.22
C PRO A 19 11.84 8.44 -1.03
N LYS A 20 12.28 8.65 -2.25
CA LYS A 20 12.69 7.56 -3.16
C LYS A 20 13.96 6.86 -2.72
N ASP A 21 14.79 7.54 -1.94
CA ASP A 21 16.03 6.97 -1.41
C ASP A 21 15.78 6.07 -0.19
N LEU A 22 14.60 6.16 0.43
CA LEU A 22 14.26 5.35 1.60
C LEU A 22 13.30 4.20 1.28
N TYR A 23 12.43 4.38 0.28
CA TYR A 23 11.39 3.40 -0.04
C TYR A 23 11.39 3.08 -1.53
N SER A 24 11.32 1.78 -1.84
CA SER A 24 11.25 1.33 -3.22
C SER A 24 9.81 1.43 -3.72
N THR A 25 9.54 2.37 -4.61
CA THR A 25 8.23 2.57 -5.22
C THR A 25 8.22 2.31 -6.72
N ASP A 26 9.35 1.95 -7.30
CA ASP A 26 9.48 1.75 -8.76
C ASP A 26 8.59 0.62 -9.26
N ASP A 27 8.40 -0.42 -8.44
CA ASP A 27 7.58 -1.58 -8.77
C ASP A 27 6.11 -1.38 -8.38
N LEU A 28 5.76 -0.23 -7.84
CA LEU A 28 4.41 0.01 -7.34
C LEU A 28 3.48 0.32 -8.52
N LYS A 29 2.68 -0.67 -8.91
CA LYS A 29 1.75 -0.58 -10.03
C LYS A 29 0.42 -1.20 -9.65
N ALA A 30 -0.68 -0.59 -10.11
CA ALA A 30 -2.01 -1.07 -9.83
C ALA A 30 -2.21 -2.54 -10.27
N GLU A 31 -1.61 -2.92 -11.37
CA GLU A 31 -1.74 -4.28 -11.92
C GLU A 31 -1.13 -5.38 -11.04
N PHE A 32 -0.24 -5.01 -10.11
CA PHE A 32 0.43 -5.99 -9.23
C PHE A 32 -0.33 -6.21 -7.92
N GLY A 33 -1.44 -5.54 -7.71
CA GLY A 33 -2.21 -5.69 -6.50
C GLY A 33 -3.69 -5.90 -6.78
N ASN A 34 -4.45 -6.09 -5.72
CA ASN A 34 -5.89 -6.20 -5.84
C ASN A 34 -6.56 -5.86 -4.51
N TRP A 35 -7.86 -5.56 -4.59
CA TRP A 35 -8.66 -5.28 -3.41
C TRP A 35 -8.93 -6.55 -2.61
N LYS A 36 -8.64 -6.50 -1.31
CA LYS A 36 -9.01 -7.56 -0.35
C LYS A 36 -10.30 -7.21 0.37
N SER A 37 -10.60 -5.93 0.48
CA SER A 37 -11.83 -5.39 1.00
C SER A 37 -12.02 -4.00 0.40
N LYS A 38 -13.11 -3.31 0.74
CA LYS A 38 -13.29 -1.93 0.28
C LYS A 38 -12.29 -0.95 0.91
N ALA A 39 -11.58 -1.37 1.96
CA ALA A 39 -10.64 -0.54 2.69
C ALA A 39 -9.18 -0.90 2.44
N TYR A 40 -8.88 -2.01 1.78
CA TYR A 40 -7.51 -2.50 1.69
C TYR A 40 -7.16 -3.02 0.30
N TYR A 41 -6.14 -2.38 -0.30
CA TYR A 41 -5.55 -2.80 -1.57
C TYR A 41 -4.18 -3.39 -1.29
N ARG A 42 -3.96 -4.64 -1.67
CA ARG A 42 -2.79 -5.40 -1.26
C ARG A 42 -1.94 -5.82 -2.46
N PHE A 43 -0.63 -5.65 -2.34
CA PHE A 43 0.35 -6.03 -3.35
C PHE A 43 1.02 -7.37 -3.04
N VAL A 44 0.89 -7.88 -1.82
CA VAL A 44 1.51 -9.13 -1.38
C VAL A 44 0.45 -10.22 -1.30
N SER A 45 0.71 -11.38 -1.91
CA SER A 45 -0.21 -12.50 -1.81
C SER A 45 -0.22 -13.07 -0.39
N SER A 46 -1.33 -13.70 0.00
CA SER A 46 -1.44 -14.34 1.31
C SER A 46 -0.41 -15.45 1.51
N LYS A 47 0.05 -16.05 0.42
CA LYS A 47 1.08 -17.10 0.48
C LYS A 47 2.43 -16.58 0.93
N ASN A 48 2.74 -15.32 0.60
CA ASN A 48 4.06 -14.73 0.86
C ASN A 48 4.10 -13.84 2.09
N ALA A 49 2.94 -13.32 2.53
CA ALA A 49 2.89 -12.37 3.64
C ALA A 49 3.36 -13.01 4.93
N ASN A 50 4.32 -12.36 5.58
CA ASN A 50 4.83 -12.73 6.92
C ASN A 50 5.36 -14.16 7.05
N LYS A 51 5.78 -14.78 5.96
CA LYS A 51 6.45 -16.08 6.04
C LYS A 51 7.85 -15.92 6.59
N PRO A 52 8.31 -16.79 7.51
CA PRO A 52 9.66 -16.72 8.03
C PRO A 52 10.69 -16.77 6.90
N GLY A 53 11.66 -15.86 6.93
CA GLY A 53 12.70 -15.77 5.91
C GLY A 53 12.27 -15.13 4.59
N SER A 54 11.02 -14.74 4.45
CA SER A 54 10.51 -14.10 3.24
C SER A 54 10.81 -12.61 3.27
N GLU A 55 11.11 -12.02 2.11
CA GLU A 55 11.24 -10.59 1.96
C GLU A 55 9.90 -9.85 2.11
N TRP A 56 8.79 -10.58 2.18
CA TRP A 56 7.43 -10.06 2.29
C TRP A 56 6.96 -9.89 3.74
N GLN A 57 7.89 -9.73 4.68
CA GLN A 57 7.56 -9.47 6.08
C GLN A 57 7.11 -8.02 6.25
N PHE A 58 5.99 -7.81 6.94
CA PHE A 58 5.55 -6.47 7.31
C PHE A 58 6.47 -5.92 8.40
N HIS A 59 6.92 -4.68 8.23
CA HIS A 59 7.92 -4.06 9.09
C HIS A 59 7.39 -2.80 9.79
N ASP A 60 6.67 -1.94 9.07
CA ASP A 60 6.26 -0.65 9.59
C ASP A 60 5.03 -0.14 8.85
N ASN A 61 4.46 0.96 9.35
CA ASN A 61 3.36 1.66 8.70
C ASN A 61 3.73 3.13 8.51
N ILE A 62 3.29 3.70 7.40
CA ILE A 62 3.42 5.13 7.15
C ILE A 62 2.03 5.69 6.92
N ILE A 63 1.73 6.81 7.55
CA ILE A 63 0.45 7.49 7.43
C ILE A 63 0.61 8.70 6.53
N LEU A 64 -0.21 8.76 5.48
CA LEU A 64 -0.28 9.89 4.58
C LEU A 64 -1.71 10.45 4.59
N GLU A 65 -1.83 11.76 4.46
CA GLU A 65 -3.14 12.41 4.35
C GLU A 65 -3.38 12.78 2.89
N HIS A 66 -4.41 12.18 2.29
CA HIS A 66 -4.82 12.48 0.93
C HIS A 66 -5.95 13.51 0.96
N GLU A 67 -5.85 14.52 0.11
CA GLU A 67 -6.81 15.62 0.06
C GLU A 67 -8.26 15.13 -0.15
N LYS A 68 -8.43 14.16 -1.03
CA LYS A 68 -9.75 13.65 -1.41
C LYS A 68 -10.20 12.45 -0.58
N HIS A 69 -9.27 11.54 -0.27
CA HIS A 69 -9.60 10.25 0.35
C HIS A 69 -9.23 10.16 1.83
N GLY A 70 -8.70 11.23 2.41
CA GLY A 70 -8.37 11.26 3.84
C GLY A 70 -7.14 10.45 4.18
N THR A 71 -7.15 9.85 5.36
CA THR A 71 -6.00 9.12 5.89
C THR A 71 -5.77 7.83 5.12
N ILE A 72 -4.54 7.66 4.64
CA ILE A 72 -4.07 6.46 3.97
C ILE A 72 -2.94 5.87 4.80
N ILE A 73 -2.99 4.57 5.06
CA ILE A 73 -1.97 3.86 5.84
C ILE A 73 -1.26 2.92 4.89
N LEU A 74 0.06 3.06 4.78
CA LEU A 74 0.88 2.19 3.94
C LEU A 74 1.53 1.13 4.80
N ASP A 75 1.40 -0.13 4.39
CA ASP A 75 2.12 -1.23 5.01
C ASP A 75 3.48 -1.34 4.33
N ILE A 76 4.55 -1.18 5.11
CA ILE A 76 5.92 -1.21 4.61
C ILE A 76 6.53 -2.56 4.95
N LEU A 77 7.11 -3.20 3.95
CA LEU A 77 7.79 -4.48 4.10
C LEU A 77 9.23 -4.26 4.59
N GLU A 78 9.86 -5.32 5.11
CA GLU A 78 11.23 -5.23 5.63
C GLU A 78 12.26 -4.78 4.59
N ASN A 79 11.98 -5.00 3.30
CA ASN A 79 12.84 -4.53 2.22
C ASN A 79 12.48 -3.12 1.73
N ASN A 80 11.70 -2.38 2.51
CA ASN A 80 11.26 -1.02 2.22
C ASN A 80 10.36 -0.90 0.97
N ARG A 81 9.69 -1.99 0.60
CA ARG A 81 8.67 -1.99 -0.45
C ARG A 81 7.29 -1.79 0.16
N ILE A 82 6.36 -1.33 -0.66
CA ILE A 82 4.98 -1.14 -0.23
C ILE A 82 4.23 -2.46 -0.37
N GLY A 83 3.71 -2.97 0.75
CA GLY A 83 2.97 -4.23 0.76
C GLY A 83 1.46 -4.06 0.64
N GLY A 84 0.93 -2.91 1.02
CA GLY A 84 -0.49 -2.65 0.94
C GLY A 84 -0.84 -1.22 1.28
N ILE A 85 -2.08 -0.84 0.93
CA ILE A 85 -2.62 0.49 1.15
C ILE A 85 -3.97 0.34 1.84
N GLU A 86 -4.10 0.91 3.04
CA GLU A 86 -5.36 0.94 3.77
C GLU A 86 -6.00 2.33 3.68
N PHE A 87 -7.31 2.35 3.51
CA PHE A 87 -8.09 3.58 3.45
C PHE A 87 -8.93 3.68 4.72
N TYR A 88 -8.47 4.49 5.64
CA TYR A 88 -9.02 4.59 6.99
C TYR A 88 -10.54 4.81 7.02
N LYS A 89 -11.05 5.68 6.16
CA LYS A 89 -12.48 6.00 6.15
C LYS A 89 -13.39 4.81 5.80
N PHE A 90 -12.84 3.74 5.23
CA PHE A 90 -13.60 2.54 4.89
C PHE A 90 -13.37 1.39 5.88
N LEU A 91 -12.57 1.61 6.92
CA LEU A 91 -12.31 0.63 7.97
C LEU A 91 -13.45 0.67 9.00
N LYS A 92 -14.55 0.01 8.72
CA LYS A 92 -15.66 -0.06 9.66
C LYS A 92 -16.30 -1.42 9.65
#